data_8694e5725f209f8240b0f4bd35a344e1
#
_entry.id   8694e5725f209f8240b0f4bd35a344e1
#
_cell.length_a   1.000
_cell.length_b   1.000
_cell.length_c   1.000
_cell.angle_alpha   90.00
_cell.angle_beta   90.00
_cell.angle_gamma   90.00
#
_symmetry.space_group_name_H-M   'P 1'
#
loop_
_entity.id
_entity.type
_entity.pdbx_description
1 polymer ?
#
loop_
_entity_poly.entity_id
_entity_poly.type
_entity_poly.pdbx_seq_one_letter_code
_entity_poly.pdbx_strand_id
1 'polypeptide(L)'
;MLSVSKRNSPLGDVLNYLTEYSRKVRFISNDMSRLNQSIDFNFDAKSDTLLFRKYANRLIPDKPRRNMVVELLGDAMKFNAKLIKKNGNYLELVVVDSAKLNTFKPLQSNHSSISADNFPHFEVVSYNLKKMTGYLEDSAKMIITTNIADLEEYDLSLDVTNLASLRKTLRFHGLGLIEKTGEVEYLDVSFY
;
A
#
# COMPACT_ATOMS: atom_id res chain seq x y z
N MET A 1 -4.65 9.78 18.12
CA MET A 1 -3.32 10.41 18.05
C MET A 1 -2.57 9.78 16.90
N LEU A 2 -1.98 10.53 15.98
CA LEU A 2 -1.07 10.00 14.97
C LEU A 2 0.32 10.54 15.29
N SER A 3 1.22 9.67 15.71
CA SER A 3 2.64 9.97 15.81
C SER A 3 3.36 9.19 14.72
N VAL A 4 4.13 9.87 13.91
CA VAL A 4 4.95 9.26 12.84
C VAL A 4 6.36 9.76 13.00
N SER A 5 7.29 8.84 13.23
CA SER A 5 8.72 9.16 13.27
C SER A 5 9.47 8.26 12.31
N LYS A 6 10.25 8.83 11.42
CA LYS A 6 11.16 8.15 10.51
C LYS A 6 12.50 8.87 10.52
N ARG A 7 13.58 8.12 10.67
CA ARG A 7 14.96 8.66 10.65
C ARG A 7 15.70 8.13 9.46
N ASN A 8 16.46 9.00 8.82
CA ASN A 8 17.30 8.66 7.65
C ASN A 8 16.56 7.81 6.61
N SER A 9 15.29 8.15 6.37
CA SER A 9 14.44 7.39 5.44
C SER A 9 14.27 8.16 4.14
N PRO A 10 14.33 7.50 2.95
CA PRO A 10 14.01 8.16 1.70
C PRO A 10 12.62 8.78 1.72
N LEU A 11 12.46 9.99 1.18
CA LEU A 11 11.17 10.67 1.10
C LEU A 11 10.09 9.80 0.45
N GLY A 12 10.45 9.06 -0.61
CA GLY A 12 9.54 8.15 -1.28
C GLY A 12 9.03 7.03 -0.37
N ASP A 13 9.85 6.53 0.56
CA ASP A 13 9.44 5.49 1.51
C ASP A 13 8.52 6.05 2.60
N VAL A 14 8.76 7.31 3.00
CA VAL A 14 7.85 8.02 3.91
C VAL A 14 6.49 8.22 3.25
N LEU A 15 6.46 8.66 1.98
CA LEU A 15 5.23 8.81 1.22
C LEU A 15 4.53 7.47 0.98
N ASN A 16 5.26 6.40 0.67
CA ASN A 16 4.70 5.05 0.56
C ASN A 16 3.99 4.64 1.86
N TYR A 17 4.63 4.83 3.00
CA TYR A 17 4.03 4.54 4.30
C TYR A 17 2.76 5.36 4.57
N LEU A 18 2.77 6.65 4.25
CA LEU A 18 1.64 7.56 4.47
C LEU A 18 0.46 7.28 3.52
N THR A 19 0.76 6.97 2.27
CA THR A 19 -0.26 6.80 1.22
C THR A 19 -0.69 5.36 1.01
N GLU A 20 0.11 4.39 1.47
CA GLU A 20 -0.06 2.95 1.20
C GLU A 20 0.05 2.59 -0.30
N TYR A 21 0.56 3.50 -1.14
CA TYR A 21 0.86 3.23 -2.55
C TYR A 21 2.30 2.74 -2.68
N SER A 22 2.49 1.65 -3.43
CA SER A 22 3.83 1.13 -3.70
C SER A 22 4.67 2.17 -4.45
N ARG A 23 5.81 2.54 -3.86
CA ARG A 23 6.77 3.47 -4.46
C ARG A 23 7.31 2.95 -5.78
N LYS A 24 7.52 1.63 -5.89
CA LYS A 24 8.17 1.01 -7.05
C LYS A 24 7.30 0.99 -8.30
N VAL A 25 5.97 0.92 -8.13
CA VAL A 25 5.05 0.73 -9.25
C VAL A 25 3.99 1.82 -9.41
N ARG A 26 3.67 2.55 -8.33
CA ARG A 26 2.60 3.57 -8.36
C ARG A 26 3.08 5.00 -8.31
N PHE A 27 4.37 5.26 -8.05
CA PHE A 27 4.86 6.64 -8.00
C PHE A 27 5.31 7.10 -9.38
N ILE A 28 4.89 8.33 -9.71
CA ILE A 28 5.35 9.10 -10.87
C ILE A 28 5.94 10.39 -10.31
N SER A 29 7.10 10.79 -10.79
CA SER A 29 7.72 12.04 -10.36
C SER A 29 8.50 12.69 -11.50
N ASN A 30 8.52 14.02 -11.50
CA ASN A 30 9.40 14.82 -12.35
C ASN A 30 10.85 14.83 -11.84
N ASP A 31 11.10 14.41 -10.59
CA ASP A 31 12.44 14.28 -10.03
C ASP A 31 12.52 13.07 -9.07
N MET A 32 12.89 11.92 -9.61
CA MET A 32 13.06 10.68 -8.84
C MET A 32 14.24 10.76 -7.86
N SER A 33 15.24 11.62 -8.11
CA SER A 33 16.39 11.74 -7.21
C SER A 33 15.99 12.37 -5.88
N ARG A 34 15.07 13.33 -5.90
CA ARG A 34 14.53 13.94 -4.69
C ARG A 34 13.67 12.97 -3.87
N LEU A 35 12.98 12.02 -4.50
CA LEU A 35 12.29 10.94 -3.79
C LEU A 35 13.26 10.00 -3.06
N ASN A 36 14.50 9.90 -3.52
CA ASN A 36 15.56 9.10 -2.88
C ASN A 36 16.29 9.87 -1.76
N GLN A 37 16.05 11.17 -1.62
CA GLN A 37 16.67 11.99 -0.58
C GLN A 37 16.22 11.49 0.79
N SER A 38 17.20 11.17 1.65
CA SER A 38 16.93 10.79 3.04
C SER A 38 16.50 12.00 3.86
N ILE A 39 15.47 11.81 4.66
CA ILE A 39 14.92 12.82 5.56
C ILE A 39 14.78 12.27 6.97
N ASP A 40 14.93 13.16 7.93
CA ASP A 40 14.50 12.94 9.31
C ASP A 40 13.12 13.59 9.47
N PHE A 41 12.15 12.77 9.81
CA PHE A 41 10.77 13.20 9.92
C PHE A 41 10.19 12.78 11.27
N ASN A 42 9.69 13.75 12.01
CA ASN A 42 8.95 13.51 13.24
C ASN A 42 7.69 14.36 13.25
N PHE A 43 6.55 13.72 13.28
CA PHE A 43 5.26 14.37 13.29
C PHE A 43 4.39 13.84 14.43
N ASP A 44 3.93 14.75 15.29
CA ASP A 44 2.99 14.45 16.36
C ASP A 44 1.77 15.36 16.24
N ALA A 45 0.66 14.81 15.75
CA ALA A 45 -0.60 15.54 15.65
C ALA A 45 -1.39 15.43 16.94
N LYS A 46 -1.45 16.52 17.70
CA LYS A 46 -2.52 16.72 18.67
C LYS A 46 -3.85 16.81 17.90
N SER A 47 -4.91 16.21 18.44
CA SER A 47 -6.22 16.14 17.80
C SER A 47 -6.86 17.54 17.65
N ASP A 48 -6.63 18.19 16.50
CA ASP A 48 -7.35 19.38 16.11
C ASP A 48 -8.42 19.03 15.08
N THR A 49 -9.67 19.08 15.52
CA THR A 49 -10.84 18.73 14.69
C THR A 49 -11.05 19.67 13.49
N LEU A 50 -10.60 20.89 13.56
CA LEU A 50 -10.72 21.88 12.46
C LEU A 50 -9.72 21.58 11.33
N LEU A 51 -8.48 21.22 11.69
CA LEU A 51 -7.47 20.81 10.73
C LEU A 51 -7.89 19.50 10.00
N PHE A 52 -8.54 18.57 10.69
CA PHE A 52 -9.00 17.34 10.05
C PHE A 52 -10.05 17.58 8.96
N ARG A 53 -10.96 18.51 9.16
CA ARG A 53 -11.97 18.85 8.14
C ARG A 53 -11.35 19.43 6.87
N LYS A 54 -10.29 20.23 6.99
CA LYS A 54 -9.57 20.81 5.86
C LYS A 54 -8.92 19.74 4.97
N TYR A 55 -8.44 18.64 5.56
CA TYR A 55 -7.67 17.61 4.86
C TYR A 55 -8.43 16.28 4.63
N ALA A 56 -9.73 16.24 4.98
CA ALA A 56 -10.52 15.01 5.01
C ALA A 56 -10.58 14.25 3.66
N ASN A 57 -10.60 14.95 2.52
CA ASN A 57 -10.90 14.34 1.23
C ASN A 57 -9.89 14.70 0.12
N ARG A 58 -8.62 14.97 0.48
CA ARG A 58 -7.70 15.51 -0.54
C ARG A 58 -6.95 14.44 -1.33
N LEU A 59 -6.16 13.60 -0.68
CA LEU A 59 -5.28 12.66 -1.36
C LEU A 59 -5.77 11.22 -1.20
N ILE A 60 -6.01 10.80 0.03
CA ILE A 60 -6.42 9.44 0.35
C ILE A 60 -7.78 9.51 1.02
N PRO A 61 -8.82 8.84 0.48
CA PRO A 61 -10.12 8.78 1.12
C PRO A 61 -10.02 8.28 2.57
N ASP A 62 -10.82 8.85 3.46
CA ASP A 62 -10.93 8.46 4.88
C ASP A 62 -9.64 8.53 5.72
N LYS A 63 -8.57 9.15 5.21
CA LYS A 63 -7.29 9.29 5.94
C LYS A 63 -6.85 10.76 6.11
N PRO A 64 -7.68 11.62 6.75
CA PRO A 64 -7.41 13.06 6.82
C PRO A 64 -6.08 13.39 7.51
N ARG A 65 -5.69 12.61 8.52
CA ARG A 65 -4.42 12.82 9.25
C ARG A 65 -3.21 12.57 8.36
N ARG A 66 -3.24 11.49 7.57
CA ARG A 66 -2.15 11.17 6.64
C ARG A 66 -2.07 12.21 5.52
N ASN A 67 -3.21 12.63 4.98
CA ASN A 67 -3.29 13.70 3.99
C ASN A 67 -2.65 15.00 4.50
N MET A 68 -2.94 15.39 5.74
CA MET A 68 -2.32 16.55 6.37
C MET A 68 -0.80 16.42 6.45
N VAL A 69 -0.30 15.26 6.84
CA VAL A 69 1.15 15.01 6.94
C VAL A 69 1.81 15.11 5.55
N VAL A 70 1.20 14.55 4.51
CA VAL A 70 1.72 14.63 3.14
C VAL A 70 1.77 16.07 2.65
N GLU A 71 0.75 16.90 2.94
CA GLU A 71 0.76 18.32 2.56
C GLU A 71 1.84 19.11 3.31
N LEU A 72 2.00 18.90 4.63
CA LEU A 72 3.04 19.57 5.40
C LEU A 72 4.46 19.16 4.92
N LEU A 73 4.65 17.92 4.55
CA LEU A 73 5.87 17.47 3.90
C LEU A 73 6.06 18.16 2.53
N GLY A 74 4.98 18.27 1.75
CA GLY A 74 5.00 18.95 0.46
C GLY A 74 5.45 20.40 0.57
N ASP A 75 4.90 21.13 1.55
CA ASP A 75 5.28 22.54 1.82
C ASP A 75 6.77 22.64 2.22
N ALA A 76 7.23 21.74 3.10
CA ALA A 76 8.61 21.74 3.59
C ALA A 76 9.63 21.33 2.52
N MET A 77 9.29 20.32 1.72
CA MET A 77 10.17 19.70 0.73
C MET A 77 9.94 20.24 -0.69
N LYS A 78 9.02 21.20 -0.85
CA LYS A 78 8.68 21.83 -2.13
C LYS A 78 8.22 20.84 -3.19
N PHE A 79 7.15 20.09 -2.86
CA PHE A 79 6.45 19.23 -3.81
C PHE A 79 4.93 19.29 -3.63
N ASN A 80 4.22 18.93 -4.69
CA ASN A 80 2.79 18.60 -4.64
C ASN A 80 2.61 17.10 -4.87
N ALA A 81 1.70 16.50 -4.12
CA ALA A 81 1.26 15.12 -4.33
C ALA A 81 -0.21 15.08 -4.72
N LYS A 82 -0.54 14.34 -5.76
CA LYS A 82 -1.93 14.14 -6.21
C LYS A 82 -2.13 12.74 -6.76
N LEU A 83 -3.34 12.22 -6.62
CA LEU A 83 -3.73 10.99 -7.30
C LEU A 83 -4.11 11.32 -8.75
N ILE A 84 -3.57 10.56 -9.66
CA ILE A 84 -3.92 10.62 -11.08
C ILE A 84 -4.31 9.23 -11.57
N LYS A 85 -5.22 9.18 -12.53
CA LYS A 85 -5.63 7.95 -13.20
C LYS A 85 -5.00 7.88 -14.57
N LYS A 86 -4.44 6.72 -14.91
CA LYS A 86 -3.91 6.41 -16.24
C LYS A 86 -4.31 5.00 -16.64
N ASN A 87 -4.51 4.80 -17.94
CA ASN A 87 -4.65 3.45 -18.47
C ASN A 87 -3.31 2.71 -18.39
N GLY A 88 -3.37 1.50 -17.86
CA GLY A 88 -2.20 0.64 -17.71
C GLY A 88 -2.57 -0.82 -17.52
N ASN A 89 -1.57 -1.67 -17.60
CA ASN A 89 -1.72 -3.08 -17.29
C ASN A 89 -1.60 -3.30 -15.78
N TYR A 90 -2.45 -4.13 -15.23
CA TYR A 90 -2.45 -4.46 -13.82
C TYR A 90 -2.88 -5.91 -13.59
N LEU A 91 -2.65 -6.40 -12.39
CA LEU A 91 -3.14 -7.68 -11.92
C LEU A 91 -4.34 -7.45 -11.00
N GLU A 92 -5.40 -8.21 -11.20
CA GLU A 92 -6.53 -8.23 -10.28
C GLU A 92 -6.45 -9.47 -9.40
N LEU A 93 -6.37 -9.26 -8.08
CA LEU A 93 -6.49 -10.32 -7.10
C LEU A 93 -7.97 -10.74 -6.99
N VAL A 94 -8.22 -12.00 -7.22
CA VAL A 94 -9.59 -12.58 -7.21
C VAL A 94 -9.64 -13.83 -6.34
N VAL A 95 -10.82 -14.13 -5.81
CA VAL A 95 -11.09 -15.41 -5.16
C VAL A 95 -11.46 -16.42 -6.26
N VAL A 96 -10.70 -17.51 -6.37
CA VAL A 96 -10.96 -18.60 -7.33
C VAL A 96 -11.57 -19.83 -6.67
N ASP A 97 -11.36 -19.99 -5.36
CA ASP A 97 -11.94 -21.08 -4.55
C ASP A 97 -12.21 -20.55 -3.13
N SER A 98 -13.46 -20.16 -2.90
CA SER A 98 -13.88 -19.60 -1.61
C SER A 98 -13.90 -20.65 -0.48
N ALA A 99 -14.22 -21.90 -0.80
CA ALA A 99 -14.22 -22.95 0.21
C ALA A 99 -12.81 -23.18 0.74
N LYS A 100 -11.84 -23.22 -0.15
CA LYS A 100 -10.43 -23.36 0.18
C LYS A 100 -9.91 -22.13 0.94
N LEU A 101 -10.21 -20.92 0.46
CA LEU A 101 -9.80 -19.69 1.14
C LEU A 101 -10.31 -19.62 2.57
N ASN A 102 -11.54 -20.06 2.82
CA ASN A 102 -12.14 -20.07 4.17
C ASN A 102 -11.39 -20.99 5.16
N THR A 103 -10.63 -21.97 4.69
CA THR A 103 -9.80 -22.80 5.60
C THR A 103 -8.62 -22.06 6.20
N PHE A 104 -8.29 -20.88 5.67
CA PHE A 104 -7.21 -20.01 6.12
C PHE A 104 -7.69 -18.83 6.96
N LYS A 105 -8.97 -18.82 7.37
CA LYS A 105 -9.44 -17.84 8.35
C LYS A 105 -8.77 -18.07 9.70
N PRO A 106 -8.29 -17.01 10.38
CA PRO A 106 -7.64 -17.14 11.67
C PRO A 106 -8.62 -17.70 12.71
N LEU A 107 -8.13 -18.58 13.57
CA LEU A 107 -8.93 -19.11 14.69
C LEU A 107 -9.20 -18.07 15.76
N GLN A 108 -8.33 -17.06 15.90
CA GLN A 108 -8.47 -15.93 16.80
C GLN A 108 -7.84 -14.68 16.15
N SER A 109 -8.64 -13.63 16.00
CA SER A 109 -8.23 -12.37 15.37
C SER A 109 -7.71 -11.37 16.41
N ASN A 110 -6.63 -11.70 17.12
CA ASN A 110 -6.11 -10.81 18.17
C ASN A 110 -4.92 -9.93 17.72
N HIS A 111 -4.31 -10.23 16.57
CA HIS A 111 -3.13 -9.51 16.09
C HIS A 111 -3.01 -9.66 14.59
N SER A 112 -3.02 -8.54 13.87
CA SER A 112 -2.69 -8.55 12.44
C SER A 112 -1.20 -8.22 12.26
N SER A 113 -0.48 -9.08 11.56
CA SER A 113 0.92 -8.85 11.25
C SER A 113 1.26 -9.26 9.82
N ILE A 114 2.29 -8.61 9.29
CA ILE A 114 2.94 -9.00 8.04
C ILE A 114 4.42 -9.14 8.37
N SER A 115 4.98 -10.30 8.08
CA SER A 115 6.40 -10.56 8.21
C SER A 115 7.00 -10.92 6.85
N ALA A 116 8.11 -10.26 6.54
CA ALA A 116 8.96 -10.55 5.39
C ALA A 116 10.37 -10.96 5.84
N ASP A 117 10.54 -11.33 7.11
CA ASP A 117 11.83 -11.60 7.72
C ASP A 117 12.54 -12.81 7.08
N ASN A 118 11.75 -13.71 6.48
CA ASN A 118 12.24 -14.91 5.79
C ASN A 118 12.13 -14.75 4.26
N PHE A 119 12.44 -13.56 3.71
CA PHE A 119 12.41 -13.40 2.24
C PHE A 119 13.12 -14.58 1.54
N PRO A 120 12.50 -15.25 0.55
CA PRO A 120 11.33 -14.80 -0.23
C PRO A 120 9.95 -15.22 0.32
N HIS A 121 9.86 -15.72 1.54
CA HIS A 121 8.58 -16.07 2.15
C HIS A 121 7.97 -14.85 2.83
N PHE A 122 6.70 -14.65 2.58
CA PHE A 122 5.91 -13.54 3.07
C PHE A 122 4.73 -14.10 3.85
N GLU A 123 4.75 -13.92 5.16
CA GLU A 123 3.70 -14.40 6.03
C GLU A 123 2.74 -13.29 6.42
N VAL A 124 1.48 -13.59 6.31
CA VAL A 124 0.36 -12.69 6.60
C VAL A 124 -0.51 -13.37 7.64
N VAL A 125 -0.68 -12.75 8.77
CA VAL A 125 -1.49 -13.27 9.88
C VAL A 125 -2.62 -12.30 10.17
N SER A 126 -3.86 -12.79 10.16
CA SER A 126 -5.08 -12.02 10.39
C SER A 126 -5.13 -10.74 9.56
N TYR A 127 -4.96 -10.86 8.25
CA TYR A 127 -4.83 -9.70 7.38
C TYR A 127 -5.88 -9.67 6.27
N ASN A 128 -6.41 -8.50 6.01
CA ASN A 128 -7.40 -8.27 4.97
C ASN A 128 -6.75 -8.28 3.58
N LEU A 129 -7.38 -8.98 2.62
CA LEU A 129 -6.86 -9.15 1.26
C LEU A 129 -6.62 -7.82 0.53
N LYS A 130 -7.51 -6.85 0.72
CA LYS A 130 -7.36 -5.53 0.08
C LYS A 130 -6.10 -4.80 0.56
N LYS A 131 -5.79 -4.88 1.85
CA LYS A 131 -4.57 -4.26 2.40
C LYS A 131 -3.31 -5.00 1.94
N MET A 132 -3.42 -6.31 1.72
CA MET A 132 -2.30 -7.14 1.29
C MET A 132 -1.82 -6.78 -0.12
N THR A 133 -2.70 -6.32 -1.02
CA THR A 133 -2.31 -6.02 -2.42
C THR A 133 -1.15 -5.04 -2.53
N GLY A 134 -1.11 -3.99 -1.69
CA GLY A 134 -0.03 -3.01 -1.70
C GLY A 134 1.36 -3.60 -1.41
N TYR A 135 1.43 -4.63 -0.56
CA TYR A 135 2.70 -5.33 -0.27
C TYR A 135 3.11 -6.26 -1.41
N LEU A 136 2.15 -6.85 -2.10
CA LEU A 136 2.43 -7.75 -3.23
C LEU A 136 2.89 -7.00 -4.48
N GLU A 137 2.51 -5.74 -4.66
CA GLU A 137 2.92 -4.91 -5.79
C GLU A 137 4.43 -4.80 -5.94
N ASP A 138 5.15 -4.61 -4.82
CA ASP A 138 6.60 -4.49 -4.83
C ASP A 138 7.29 -5.77 -5.31
N SER A 139 6.73 -6.92 -4.96
CA SER A 139 7.26 -8.23 -5.35
C SER A 139 6.86 -8.60 -6.77
N ALA A 140 5.63 -8.31 -7.17
CA ALA A 140 5.15 -8.54 -8.53
C ALA A 140 5.73 -7.56 -9.55
N LYS A 141 6.24 -6.41 -9.11
CA LYS A 141 6.64 -5.26 -9.94
C LYS A 141 5.52 -4.78 -10.88
N MET A 142 4.30 -4.98 -10.45
CA MET A 142 3.07 -4.63 -11.15
C MET A 142 2.03 -4.12 -10.17
N ILE A 143 1.17 -3.24 -10.63
CA ILE A 143 0.01 -2.80 -9.85
C ILE A 143 -0.90 -3.99 -9.61
N ILE A 144 -1.33 -4.17 -8.36
CA ILE A 144 -2.29 -5.19 -7.97
C ILE A 144 -3.51 -4.49 -7.38
N THR A 145 -4.67 -4.73 -7.97
CA THR A 145 -5.96 -4.24 -7.47
C THR A 145 -6.81 -5.41 -6.99
N THR A 146 -7.89 -5.12 -6.30
CA THR A 146 -8.90 -6.12 -5.98
C THR A 146 -10.27 -5.47 -5.87
N ASN A 147 -11.29 -6.17 -6.36
CA ASN A 147 -12.70 -5.84 -6.16
C ASN A 147 -13.33 -6.68 -5.02
N ILE A 148 -12.51 -7.41 -4.28
CA ILE A 148 -12.98 -8.18 -3.13
C ILE A 148 -13.46 -7.19 -2.07
N ALA A 149 -14.78 -7.16 -1.86
CA ALA A 149 -15.42 -6.33 -0.83
C ALA A 149 -15.34 -6.96 0.57
N ASP A 150 -14.78 -8.15 0.66
CA ASP A 150 -14.67 -8.92 1.88
C ASP A 150 -13.72 -8.21 2.87
N LEU A 151 -14.23 -7.99 4.07
CA LEU A 151 -13.50 -7.43 5.20
C LEU A 151 -12.85 -8.53 6.07
N GLU A 152 -13.05 -9.78 5.69
CA GLU A 152 -12.51 -10.94 6.39
C GLU A 152 -10.97 -10.94 6.40
N GLU A 153 -10.43 -11.55 7.42
CA GLU A 153 -9.00 -11.68 7.61
C GLU A 153 -8.57 -13.13 7.34
N TYR A 154 -7.34 -13.29 6.87
CA TYR A 154 -6.79 -14.59 6.49
C TYR A 154 -5.34 -14.72 6.94
N ASP A 155 -4.93 -15.96 7.20
CA ASP A 155 -3.56 -16.36 7.46
C ASP A 155 -2.99 -17.00 6.19
N LEU A 156 -2.03 -16.31 5.55
CA LEU A 156 -1.49 -16.76 4.26
C LEU A 156 0.04 -16.81 4.31
N SER A 157 0.60 -17.84 3.71
CA SER A 157 2.05 -17.95 3.48
C SER A 157 2.33 -17.91 1.98
N LEU A 158 3.02 -16.87 1.52
CA LEU A 158 3.23 -16.59 0.11
C LEU A 158 4.72 -16.63 -0.24
N ASP A 159 5.04 -17.23 -1.37
CA ASP A 159 6.36 -17.13 -1.99
C ASP A 159 6.36 -15.97 -2.98
N VAL A 160 7.12 -14.94 -2.67
CA VAL A 160 7.22 -13.69 -3.44
C VAL A 160 8.52 -13.58 -4.23
N THR A 161 9.24 -14.68 -4.45
CA THR A 161 10.49 -14.71 -5.23
C THR A 161 10.29 -14.12 -6.63
N ASN A 162 9.19 -14.46 -7.27
CA ASN A 162 8.79 -13.97 -8.58
C ASN A 162 7.27 -14.12 -8.80
N LEU A 163 6.76 -13.57 -9.89
CA LEU A 163 5.32 -13.61 -10.19
C LEU A 163 4.77 -15.05 -10.34
N ALA A 164 5.56 -15.98 -10.88
CA ALA A 164 5.13 -17.37 -11.03
C ALA A 164 4.98 -18.08 -9.67
N SER A 165 5.94 -17.90 -8.77
CA SER A 165 5.90 -18.39 -7.40
C SER A 165 4.72 -17.77 -6.63
N LEU A 166 4.52 -16.46 -6.76
CA LEU A 166 3.39 -15.76 -6.15
C LEU A 166 2.05 -16.31 -6.65
N ARG A 167 1.89 -16.49 -7.97
CA ARG A 167 0.67 -17.08 -8.54
C ARG A 167 0.42 -18.51 -8.02
N LYS A 168 1.46 -19.30 -7.87
CA LYS A 168 1.35 -20.68 -7.35
C LYS A 168 0.88 -20.70 -5.90
N THR A 169 1.48 -19.87 -5.04
CA THR A 169 1.12 -19.84 -3.62
C THR A 169 -0.23 -19.20 -3.38
N LEU A 170 -0.60 -18.15 -4.12
CA LEU A 170 -1.95 -17.60 -4.07
C LEU A 170 -3.01 -18.66 -4.46
N ARG A 171 -2.74 -19.45 -5.52
CA ARG A 171 -3.64 -20.52 -5.94
C ARG A 171 -3.77 -21.65 -4.91
N PHE A 172 -2.70 -21.91 -4.17
CA PHE A 172 -2.74 -22.82 -3.03
C PHE A 172 -3.74 -22.34 -1.96
N HIS A 173 -3.91 -21.03 -1.78
CA HIS A 173 -4.85 -20.42 -0.82
C HIS A 173 -6.25 -20.13 -1.39
N GLY A 174 -6.54 -20.56 -2.62
CA GLY A 174 -7.84 -20.27 -3.25
C GLY A 174 -7.95 -18.89 -3.88
N LEU A 175 -6.82 -18.21 -4.09
CA LEU A 175 -6.71 -16.89 -4.70
C LEU A 175 -6.08 -16.98 -6.09
N GLY A 176 -6.28 -15.96 -6.94
CA GLY A 176 -5.68 -15.88 -8.26
C GLY A 176 -5.33 -14.45 -8.66
N LEU A 177 -4.42 -14.32 -9.64
CA LEU A 177 -4.08 -13.05 -10.27
C LEU A 177 -4.48 -13.11 -11.75
N ILE A 178 -5.36 -12.20 -12.16
CA ILE A 178 -5.84 -12.06 -13.54
C ILE A 178 -5.23 -10.78 -14.14
N GLU A 179 -4.63 -10.89 -15.33
CA GLU A 179 -4.13 -9.73 -16.07
C GLU A 179 -5.30 -8.93 -16.64
N LYS A 180 -5.26 -7.62 -16.43
CA LYS A 180 -6.24 -6.67 -16.93
C LYS A 180 -5.57 -5.40 -17.44
N THR A 181 -6.31 -4.68 -18.27
CA THR A 181 -5.96 -3.33 -18.73
C THR A 181 -7.12 -2.40 -18.41
N GLY A 182 -6.82 -1.22 -17.89
CA GLY A 182 -7.83 -0.24 -17.52
C GLY A 182 -7.23 0.92 -16.72
N GLU A 183 -8.12 1.75 -16.18
CA GLU A 183 -7.70 2.85 -15.32
C GLU A 183 -7.14 2.35 -14.01
N VAL A 184 -5.93 2.80 -13.67
CA VAL A 184 -5.27 2.58 -12.39
C VAL A 184 -4.78 3.89 -11.81
N GLU A 185 -4.75 3.95 -10.48
CA GLU A 185 -4.32 5.14 -9.76
C GLU A 185 -2.81 5.13 -9.51
N TYR A 186 -2.21 6.30 -9.72
CA TYR A 186 -0.82 6.60 -9.43
C TYR A 186 -0.73 7.80 -8.50
N LEU A 187 0.31 7.83 -7.68
CA LEU A 187 0.71 9.01 -6.93
C LEU A 187 1.70 9.83 -7.76
N ASP A 188 1.26 10.99 -8.23
CA ASP A 188 2.11 11.96 -8.93
C ASP A 188 2.71 12.91 -7.91
N VAL A 189 4.04 12.91 -7.79
CA VAL A 189 4.82 13.77 -6.90
C VAL A 189 5.64 14.73 -7.76
N SER A 190 5.19 15.97 -7.83
CA SER A 190 5.80 17.00 -8.67
C SER A 190 6.53 18.03 -7.81
N PHE A 191 7.85 18.10 -7.94
CA PHE A 191 8.72 19.05 -7.25
C PHE A 191 8.77 20.40 -7.98
N TYR A 192 8.93 21.51 -7.20
CA TYR A 192 9.03 22.89 -7.68
C TYR A 192 10.07 23.71 -6.92
#